data_71e9a87a16838cbef60fb61256906591
#
_entry.id   71e9a87a16838cbef60fb61256906591
#
_cell.length_a   1.000
_cell.length_b   1.000
_cell.length_c   1.000
_cell.angle_alpha   90.00
_cell.angle_beta   90.00
_cell.angle_gamma   90.00
#
_symmetry.space_group_name_H-M   'P 1'
#
loop_
_entity.id
_entity.type
_entity.pdbx_description
1 polymer ?
#
loop_
_entity_poly.entity_id
_entity_poly.type
_entity_poly.pdbx_seq_one_letter_code
_entity_poly.pdbx_strand_id
1 'polypeptide(L)'
;MKKISVVLGASLLLLFSCVNDKSSVSEVDKLTFTPEVDSMSYAIGIVYSNYIFNNIGVQKLNFTEFEVASNTFLNEGSLRIHQDSGGIVIDEFVKQFEDTLVNPVNANYDNLDDISYSLGLDIAKTITTRFNLAFNPLELTKAFRVIFEGEESKMSFEEANICFEAFMIKQQKEQEKKSQSLLMEKLVENRKSMKNTVNGKVTLKSGLQIEILSEGNGVSPTLQDQVTVHYTGKLVDGTIFDSSVDRGEPVVFPISGVIPGWTEALQLMQVGSKWNLVIPSDLAYGEGGIPQAGIGPNSTLYFEVELLKIN
;
A
#
# COMPACT_ATOMS: atom_id res chain seq x y z
N MET A 1 2.13 7.96 22.81
CA MET A 1 3.55 7.66 22.53
C MET A 1 3.60 7.07 21.13
N LYS A 2 4.08 7.84 20.12
CA LYS A 2 4.25 7.35 18.75
C LYS A 2 5.62 6.64 18.70
N LYS A 3 5.62 5.34 18.44
CA LYS A 3 6.87 4.56 18.33
C LYS A 3 7.71 5.11 17.18
N ILE A 4 9.03 5.24 17.36
CA ILE A 4 9.97 5.77 16.36
C ILE A 4 10.02 4.91 15.08
N SER A 5 9.81 3.59 15.16
CA SER A 5 9.64 2.76 13.96
C SER A 5 8.47 3.21 13.08
N VAL A 6 7.44 3.87 13.67
CA VAL A 6 6.36 4.56 12.95
C VAL A 6 6.82 5.93 12.44
N VAL A 7 7.73 6.60 13.16
CA VAL A 7 8.25 7.93 12.80
C VAL A 7 9.25 7.85 11.64
N LEU A 8 10.20 6.92 11.63
CA LEU A 8 11.10 6.69 10.49
C LEU A 8 10.32 6.40 9.20
N GLY A 9 9.30 5.56 9.30
CA GLY A 9 8.44 5.25 8.16
C GLY A 9 7.46 6.36 7.77
N ALA A 10 6.91 7.13 8.74
CA ALA A 10 5.94 8.18 8.47
C ALA A 10 6.60 9.50 8.03
N SER A 11 7.77 9.82 8.55
CA SER A 11 8.50 11.05 8.20
C SER A 11 9.11 10.98 6.80
N LEU A 12 9.52 9.80 6.35
CA LEU A 12 9.94 9.62 4.95
C LEU A 12 8.76 9.81 3.98
N LEU A 13 7.55 9.40 4.36
CA LEU A 13 6.32 9.69 3.58
C LEU A 13 5.96 11.17 3.53
N LEU A 14 6.30 11.96 4.57
CA LEU A 14 6.04 13.40 4.57
C LEU A 14 7.01 14.16 3.68
N LEU A 15 8.23 13.66 3.46
CA LEU A 15 9.16 14.21 2.47
C LEU A 15 8.61 14.01 1.03
N PHE A 16 7.80 12.97 0.79
CA PHE A 16 7.19 12.67 -0.50
C PHE A 16 5.81 13.30 -0.74
N SER A 17 5.14 13.82 0.31
CA SER A 17 3.82 14.46 0.14
C SER A 17 3.88 15.86 -0.50
N CYS A 18 5.05 16.45 -0.64
CA CYS A 18 5.25 17.78 -1.22
C CYS A 18 5.65 17.77 -2.71
N VAL A 19 5.91 16.61 -3.31
CA VAL A 19 6.32 16.54 -4.73
C VAL A 19 5.11 16.10 -5.57
N ASN A 20 4.16 17.00 -5.71
CA ASN A 20 3.08 16.87 -6.71
C ASN A 20 3.36 17.77 -7.94
N ASP A 21 4.64 18.02 -8.21
CA ASP A 21 5.04 18.84 -9.35
C ASP A 21 5.44 17.94 -10.53
N LYS A 22 4.64 17.99 -11.59
CA LYS A 22 4.81 17.21 -12.82
C LYS A 22 6.12 17.52 -13.57
N SER A 23 6.94 18.46 -13.06
CA SER A 23 8.21 18.84 -13.66
C SER A 23 9.37 17.88 -13.34
N SER A 24 9.32 17.13 -12.24
CA SER A 24 10.40 16.22 -11.82
C SER A 24 10.48 14.92 -12.64
N VAL A 25 9.37 14.49 -13.25
CA VAL A 25 9.32 13.26 -14.07
C VAL A 25 10.16 13.37 -15.34
N SER A 26 10.36 14.58 -15.88
CA SER A 26 11.15 14.79 -17.10
C SER A 26 12.67 14.76 -16.89
N GLU A 27 13.15 14.95 -15.65
CA GLU A 27 14.58 14.85 -15.31
C GLU A 27 15.01 13.42 -14.98
N VAL A 28 14.11 12.61 -14.44
CA VAL A 28 14.35 11.19 -14.15
C VAL A 28 14.71 10.39 -15.41
N ASP A 29 14.13 10.74 -16.58
CA ASP A 29 14.43 10.09 -17.86
C ASP A 29 15.83 10.40 -18.41
N LYS A 30 16.55 11.39 -17.82
CA LYS A 30 17.91 11.77 -18.24
C LYS A 30 19.02 11.07 -17.46
N LEU A 31 18.70 10.48 -16.30
CA LEU A 31 19.64 9.71 -15.51
C LEU A 31 19.72 8.30 -16.05
N THR A 32 20.85 7.96 -16.67
CA THR A 32 21.19 6.62 -17.17
C THR A 32 21.47 5.62 -16.03
N PHE A 33 20.72 5.72 -14.92
CA PHE A 33 20.77 4.76 -13.82
C PHE A 33 19.76 3.65 -14.10
N THR A 34 20.26 2.47 -14.49
CA THR A 34 19.58 1.22 -14.17
C THR A 34 19.94 0.91 -12.73
N PRO A 35 19.04 1.03 -11.74
CA PRO A 35 19.38 0.77 -10.34
C PRO A 35 19.55 -0.74 -10.16
N GLU A 36 20.81 -1.20 -10.19
CA GLU A 36 21.18 -2.47 -9.61
C GLU A 36 20.93 -2.41 -8.09
N VAL A 37 20.70 -3.56 -7.46
CA VAL A 37 20.42 -3.65 -6.01
C VAL A 37 21.48 -2.90 -5.18
N ASP A 38 22.74 -2.93 -5.60
CA ASP A 38 23.86 -2.26 -4.90
C ASP A 38 23.72 -0.73 -4.94
N SER A 39 23.43 -0.16 -6.12
CA SER A 39 23.25 1.29 -6.27
C SER A 39 22.04 1.78 -5.50
N MET A 40 20.96 1.00 -5.49
CA MET A 40 19.76 1.32 -4.72
C MET A 40 20.01 1.24 -3.21
N SER A 41 20.71 0.21 -2.76
CA SER A 41 21.07 0.05 -1.34
C SER A 41 21.92 1.22 -0.86
N TYR A 42 22.86 1.67 -1.69
CA TYR A 42 23.68 2.83 -1.41
C TYR A 42 22.83 4.12 -1.37
N ALA A 43 21.94 4.34 -2.33
CA ALA A 43 21.06 5.51 -2.35
C ALA A 43 20.13 5.55 -1.13
N ILE A 44 19.52 4.43 -0.77
CA ILE A 44 18.71 4.30 0.45
C ILE A 44 19.57 4.64 1.67
N GLY A 45 20.80 4.13 1.73
CA GLY A 45 21.74 4.40 2.81
C GLY A 45 22.05 5.90 2.97
N ILE A 46 22.31 6.63 1.88
CA ILE A 46 22.53 8.08 1.88
C ILE A 46 21.31 8.82 2.42
N VAL A 47 20.12 8.49 1.95
CA VAL A 47 18.87 9.16 2.35
C VAL A 47 18.58 8.91 3.84
N TYR A 48 18.66 7.65 4.28
CA TYR A 48 18.37 7.28 5.67
C TYR A 48 19.43 7.82 6.64
N SER A 49 20.72 7.69 6.31
CA SER A 49 21.80 8.19 7.19
C SER A 49 21.72 9.70 7.35
N ASN A 50 21.45 10.44 6.27
CA ASN A 50 21.26 11.89 6.34
C ASN A 50 20.07 12.28 7.23
N TYR A 51 18.95 11.55 7.10
CA TYR A 51 17.79 11.77 7.95
C TYR A 51 18.09 11.49 9.42
N ILE A 52 18.72 10.36 9.72
CA ILE A 52 19.06 9.94 11.10
C ILE A 52 20.04 10.92 11.73
N PHE A 53 21.08 11.31 11.00
CA PHE A 53 22.11 12.22 11.48
C PHE A 53 21.55 13.62 11.77
N ASN A 54 20.77 14.19 10.85
CA ASN A 54 20.33 15.57 10.94
C ASN A 54 19.01 15.75 11.71
N ASN A 55 18.09 14.78 11.69
CA ASN A 55 16.75 14.95 12.25
C ASN A 55 16.53 14.16 13.54
N ILE A 56 17.21 13.01 13.71
CA ILE A 56 17.11 12.21 14.92
C ILE A 56 18.23 12.56 15.90
N GLY A 57 19.36 13.07 15.41
CA GLY A 57 20.49 13.51 16.24
C GLY A 57 21.48 12.40 16.58
N VAL A 58 21.37 11.22 16.01
CA VAL A 58 22.38 10.15 16.18
C VAL A 58 23.65 10.58 15.45
N GLN A 59 24.75 10.72 16.19
CA GLN A 59 26.03 11.23 15.66
C GLN A 59 27.13 10.15 15.57
N LYS A 60 26.91 8.97 16.18
CA LYS A 60 27.88 7.86 16.20
C LYS A 60 27.16 6.54 15.98
N LEU A 61 27.82 5.64 15.24
CA LEU A 61 27.37 4.26 15.05
C LEU A 61 28.57 3.30 15.08
N ASN A 62 28.35 2.10 15.61
CA ASN A 62 29.23 0.96 15.37
C ASN A 62 28.75 0.25 14.08
N PHE A 63 29.44 0.50 12.97
CA PHE A 63 29.06 -0.02 11.66
C PHE A 63 29.18 -1.53 11.55
N THR A 64 30.04 -2.17 12.35
CA THR A 64 30.11 -3.63 12.41
C THR A 64 28.81 -4.21 12.96
N GLU A 65 28.30 -3.68 14.05
CA GLU A 65 27.05 -4.11 14.65
C GLU A 65 25.83 -3.79 13.77
N PHE A 66 25.83 -2.63 13.13
CA PHE A 66 24.80 -2.23 12.17
C PHE A 66 24.72 -3.19 10.97
N GLU A 67 25.86 -3.53 10.38
CA GLU A 67 25.95 -4.45 9.25
C GLU A 67 25.60 -5.89 9.64
N VAL A 68 26.06 -6.35 10.81
CA VAL A 68 25.73 -7.67 11.35
C VAL A 68 24.22 -7.82 11.54
N ALA A 69 23.54 -6.81 12.09
CA ALA A 69 22.10 -6.83 12.26
C ALA A 69 21.35 -6.96 10.93
N SER A 70 21.74 -6.14 9.95
CA SER A 70 21.14 -6.12 8.62
C SER A 70 21.32 -7.45 7.88
N ASN A 71 22.53 -8.03 7.95
CA ASN A 71 22.84 -9.35 7.37
C ASN A 71 22.09 -10.48 8.07
N THR A 72 22.03 -10.44 9.42
CA THR A 72 21.32 -11.45 10.20
C THR A 72 19.83 -11.46 9.91
N PHE A 73 19.23 -10.28 9.75
CA PHE A 73 17.83 -10.15 9.38
C PHE A 73 17.54 -10.76 8.00
N LEU A 74 18.35 -10.45 7.00
CA LEU A 74 18.15 -10.96 5.63
C LEU A 74 18.34 -12.48 5.51
N ASN A 75 19.22 -13.06 6.31
CA ASN A 75 19.53 -14.49 6.28
C ASN A 75 18.70 -15.30 7.28
N GLU A 76 17.63 -14.71 7.84
CA GLU A 76 16.76 -15.35 8.84
C GLU A 76 17.56 -15.95 10.02
N GLY A 77 18.67 -15.32 10.38
CA GLY A 77 19.53 -15.74 11.48
C GLY A 77 18.95 -15.43 12.85
N SER A 78 19.56 -16.00 13.88
CA SER A 78 19.18 -15.70 15.28
C SER A 78 19.55 -14.28 15.65
N LEU A 79 18.56 -13.44 15.94
CA LEU A 79 18.76 -12.05 16.32
C LEU A 79 19.28 -11.93 17.76
N ARG A 80 20.33 -11.11 17.96
CA ARG A 80 20.85 -10.79 19.30
C ARG A 80 19.84 -9.99 20.13
N ILE A 81 19.17 -9.04 19.48
CA ILE A 81 18.09 -8.26 20.08
C ILE A 81 16.81 -8.60 19.32
N HIS A 82 15.75 -8.99 20.05
CA HIS A 82 14.46 -9.28 19.42
C HIS A 82 13.92 -8.02 18.73
N GLN A 83 13.28 -8.17 17.57
CA GLN A 83 12.78 -7.06 16.75
C GLN A 83 11.91 -6.05 17.52
N ASP A 84 11.07 -6.53 18.47
CA ASP A 84 10.22 -5.67 19.28
C ASP A 84 10.99 -4.93 20.38
N SER A 85 12.11 -5.51 20.85
CA SER A 85 12.99 -4.90 21.86
C SER A 85 13.94 -3.87 21.24
N GLY A 86 14.32 -4.04 19.96
CA GLY A 86 15.18 -3.09 19.25
C GLY A 86 14.54 -1.70 19.14
N GLY A 87 13.24 -1.63 18.92
CA GLY A 87 12.50 -0.38 18.93
C GLY A 87 12.54 0.34 20.29
N ILE A 88 12.56 -0.40 21.40
CA ILE A 88 12.66 0.17 22.75
C ILE A 88 14.04 0.79 22.95
N VAL A 89 15.11 0.11 22.53
CA VAL A 89 16.49 0.61 22.62
C VAL A 89 16.65 1.93 21.86
N ILE A 90 16.12 2.01 20.65
CA ILE A 90 16.15 3.23 19.85
C ILE A 90 15.31 4.33 20.50
N ASP A 91 14.10 4.02 20.95
CA ASP A 91 13.19 4.99 21.59
C ASP A 91 13.79 5.58 22.86
N GLU A 92 14.44 4.75 23.69
CA GLU A 92 15.12 5.21 24.91
C GLU A 92 16.32 6.11 24.59
N PHE A 93 17.10 5.75 23.57
CA PHE A 93 18.24 6.56 23.15
C PHE A 93 17.80 7.92 22.60
N VAL A 94 16.75 7.95 21.75
CA VAL A 94 16.29 9.19 21.10
C VAL A 94 15.59 10.13 22.07
N LYS A 95 14.96 9.64 23.13
CA LYS A 95 14.36 10.49 24.18
C LYS A 95 15.34 11.51 24.78
N GLN A 96 16.62 11.18 24.86
CA GLN A 96 17.62 12.16 25.36
C GLN A 96 17.73 13.42 24.48
N PHE A 97 17.32 13.34 23.19
CA PHE A 97 17.32 14.49 22.26
C PHE A 97 15.99 15.26 22.26
N GLU A 98 14.89 14.63 22.73
CA GLU A 98 13.59 15.30 22.88
C GLU A 98 13.59 16.29 24.04
N ASP A 99 14.38 16.02 25.08
CA ASP A 99 14.68 16.98 26.15
C ASP A 99 15.72 17.99 25.60
N THR A 100 15.25 19.10 25.09
CA THR A 100 15.89 20.18 24.33
C THR A 100 17.22 20.74 24.83
N LEU A 101 17.87 20.12 25.78
CA LEU A 101 19.10 20.57 26.47
C LEU A 101 20.33 19.71 26.16
N VAL A 102 20.17 18.54 25.52
CA VAL A 102 21.31 17.67 25.22
C VAL A 102 21.78 17.94 23.79
N ASN A 103 23.02 18.55 23.72
CA ASN A 103 23.69 18.63 22.42
C ASN A 103 24.02 17.21 21.95
N PRO A 104 23.68 16.83 20.69
CA PRO A 104 23.94 15.49 20.14
C PRO A 104 25.40 15.00 20.33
N VAL A 105 26.35 15.92 20.35
CA VAL A 105 27.79 15.62 20.63
C VAL A 105 27.99 15.08 22.04
N ASN A 106 27.15 15.46 22.99
CA ASN A 106 27.23 15.10 24.42
C ASN A 106 26.25 13.98 24.81
N ALA A 107 25.59 13.35 23.81
CA ALA A 107 24.67 12.25 24.05
C ALA A 107 25.40 11.05 24.68
N ASN A 108 24.68 10.32 25.52
CA ASN A 108 25.21 9.09 26.10
C ASN A 108 25.18 7.94 25.07
N TYR A 109 26.37 7.44 24.72
CA TYR A 109 26.56 6.34 23.78
C TYR A 109 27.09 5.07 24.48
N ASP A 110 26.82 4.89 25.78
CA ASP A 110 27.32 3.73 26.56
C ASP A 110 26.87 2.38 25.94
N ASN A 111 25.69 2.36 25.28
CA ASN A 111 25.15 1.18 24.61
C ASN A 111 25.25 1.30 23.08
N LEU A 112 26.33 1.87 22.55
CA LEU A 112 26.48 2.14 21.12
C LEU A 112 26.27 0.89 20.22
N ASP A 113 26.77 -0.27 20.70
CA ASP A 113 26.61 -1.54 19.95
C ASP A 113 25.15 -1.97 19.82
N ASP A 114 24.38 -1.86 20.90
CA ASP A 114 22.96 -2.23 20.90
C ASP A 114 22.12 -1.22 20.12
N ILE A 115 22.44 0.07 20.20
CA ILE A 115 21.82 1.13 19.40
C ILE A 115 22.08 0.88 17.92
N SER A 116 23.32 0.61 17.54
CA SER A 116 23.73 0.39 16.15
C SER A 116 23.12 -0.88 15.58
N TYR A 117 23.12 -1.96 16.36
CA TYR A 117 22.47 -3.22 15.99
C TYR A 117 20.96 -3.04 15.80
N SER A 118 20.27 -2.38 16.75
CA SER A 118 18.82 -2.15 16.68
C SER A 118 18.44 -1.28 15.49
N LEU A 119 19.25 -0.27 15.18
CA LEU A 119 19.03 0.61 14.02
C LEU A 119 19.22 -0.14 12.69
N GLY A 120 20.28 -0.96 12.59
CA GLY A 120 20.50 -1.81 11.41
C GLY A 120 19.36 -2.79 11.18
N LEU A 121 18.82 -3.38 12.26
CA LEU A 121 17.68 -4.28 12.22
C LEU A 121 16.39 -3.58 11.78
N ASP A 122 16.08 -2.39 12.33
CA ASP A 122 14.86 -1.63 12.00
C ASP A 122 14.88 -1.15 10.54
N ILE A 123 16.02 -0.70 10.05
CA ILE A 123 16.20 -0.29 8.66
C ILE A 123 16.06 -1.49 7.72
N ALA A 124 16.72 -2.61 8.02
CA ALA A 124 16.60 -3.83 7.22
C ALA A 124 15.15 -4.30 7.13
N LYS A 125 14.45 -4.33 8.27
CA LYS A 125 13.03 -4.65 8.34
C LYS A 125 12.18 -3.68 7.50
N THR A 126 12.43 -2.39 7.62
CA THR A 126 11.67 -1.36 6.88
C THR A 126 11.87 -1.52 5.37
N ILE A 127 13.10 -1.71 4.91
CA ILE A 127 13.41 -1.89 3.48
C ILE A 127 12.71 -3.15 2.94
N THR A 128 12.80 -4.26 3.64
CA THR A 128 12.26 -5.53 3.16
C THR A 128 10.75 -5.64 3.29
N THR A 129 10.16 -5.24 4.43
CA THR A 129 8.73 -5.49 4.69
C THR A 129 7.83 -4.37 4.18
N ARG A 130 8.28 -3.11 4.29
CA ARG A 130 7.46 -1.96 3.92
C ARG A 130 7.63 -1.57 2.46
N PHE A 131 8.87 -1.60 1.96
CA PHE A 131 9.16 -1.28 0.57
C PHE A 131 9.23 -2.52 -0.32
N ASN A 132 9.22 -3.72 0.28
CA ASN A 132 9.35 -5.00 -0.43
C ASN A 132 10.58 -5.03 -1.34
N LEU A 133 11.74 -4.57 -0.83
CA LEU A 133 12.99 -4.44 -1.56
C LEU A 133 14.04 -5.42 -1.05
N ALA A 134 14.75 -6.05 -2.01
CA ALA A 134 16.04 -6.63 -1.71
C ALA A 134 17.09 -5.52 -1.60
N PHE A 135 18.04 -5.65 -0.67
CA PHE A 135 19.13 -4.70 -0.52
C PHE A 135 20.45 -5.40 -0.16
N ASN A 136 21.57 -4.70 -0.41
CA ASN A 136 22.90 -5.14 -0.04
C ASN A 136 23.33 -4.41 1.25
N PRO A 137 23.45 -5.12 2.41
CA PRO A 137 23.84 -4.51 3.69
C PRO A 137 25.18 -3.79 3.65
N LEU A 138 26.14 -4.31 2.88
CA LEU A 138 27.45 -3.69 2.75
C LEU A 138 27.39 -2.31 2.07
N GLU A 139 26.63 -2.20 0.97
CA GLU A 139 26.47 -0.93 0.27
C GLU A 139 25.64 0.07 1.08
N LEU A 140 24.63 -0.41 1.82
CA LEU A 140 23.89 0.38 2.79
C LEU A 140 24.83 0.96 3.88
N THR A 141 25.67 0.11 4.48
CA THR A 141 26.62 0.51 5.52
C THR A 141 27.67 1.50 5.00
N LYS A 142 28.19 1.31 3.79
CA LYS A 142 29.11 2.28 3.14
C LYS A 142 28.49 3.66 3.02
N ALA A 143 27.22 3.73 2.63
CA ALA A 143 26.51 4.99 2.51
C ALA A 143 26.34 5.69 3.88
N PHE A 144 26.10 4.94 4.95
CA PHE A 144 26.05 5.48 6.30
C PHE A 144 27.40 6.08 6.73
N ARG A 145 28.53 5.42 6.40
CA ARG A 145 29.88 5.97 6.69
C ARG A 145 30.13 7.32 6.04
N VAL A 146 29.61 7.55 4.84
CA VAL A 146 29.72 8.85 4.17
C VAL A 146 29.22 9.99 5.07
N ILE A 147 28.05 9.82 5.67
CA ILE A 147 27.42 10.88 6.47
C ILE A 147 28.03 10.96 7.89
N PHE A 148 28.32 9.81 8.50
CA PHE A 148 28.77 9.75 9.89
C PHE A 148 30.28 9.92 10.06
N GLU A 149 31.09 9.45 9.12
CA GLU A 149 32.57 9.49 9.17
C GLU A 149 33.17 10.46 8.15
N GLY A 150 32.34 11.03 7.26
CA GLY A 150 32.80 11.96 6.23
C GLY A 150 33.61 11.30 5.11
N GLU A 151 33.33 10.03 4.83
CA GLU A 151 33.96 9.31 3.73
C GLU A 151 33.54 9.88 2.36
N GLU A 152 34.32 9.58 1.31
CA GLU A 152 33.99 10.01 -0.06
C GLU A 152 32.71 9.32 -0.56
N SER A 153 31.77 10.11 -1.04
CA SER A 153 30.49 9.59 -1.55
C SER A 153 30.57 9.20 -3.01
N LYS A 154 29.92 8.09 -3.36
CA LYS A 154 29.74 7.67 -4.75
C LYS A 154 28.66 8.50 -5.48
N MET A 155 27.76 9.14 -4.75
CA MET A 155 26.69 9.99 -5.25
C MET A 155 26.34 11.07 -4.23
N SER A 156 25.87 12.22 -4.70
CA SER A 156 25.35 13.28 -3.83
C SER A 156 24.01 12.87 -3.18
N PHE A 157 23.60 13.61 -2.16
CA PHE A 157 22.29 13.41 -1.53
C PHE A 157 21.13 13.61 -2.53
N GLU A 158 21.27 14.57 -3.43
CA GLU A 158 20.28 14.86 -4.46
C GLU A 158 20.17 13.70 -5.47
N GLU A 159 21.28 13.18 -5.97
CA GLU A 159 21.31 11.98 -6.83
C GLU A 159 20.71 10.75 -6.14
N ALA A 160 21.01 10.56 -4.84
CA ALA A 160 20.44 9.46 -4.06
C ALA A 160 18.91 9.56 -3.93
N ASN A 161 18.39 10.76 -3.68
CA ASN A 161 16.94 10.99 -3.64
C ASN A 161 16.28 10.71 -4.99
N ILE A 162 16.83 11.25 -6.08
CA ILE A 162 16.30 11.02 -7.43
C ILE A 162 16.31 9.51 -7.76
N CYS A 163 17.39 8.81 -7.43
CA CYS A 163 17.50 7.36 -7.64
C CYS A 163 16.42 6.59 -6.86
N PHE A 164 16.23 6.94 -5.59
CA PHE A 164 15.22 6.32 -4.74
C PHE A 164 13.79 6.60 -5.21
N GLU A 165 13.47 7.85 -5.56
CA GLU A 165 12.17 8.25 -6.10
C GLU A 165 11.84 7.52 -7.41
N ALA A 166 12.79 7.48 -8.36
CA ALA A 166 12.63 6.78 -9.63
C ALA A 166 12.33 5.29 -9.41
N PHE A 167 13.03 4.67 -8.46
CA PHE A 167 12.80 3.28 -8.11
C PHE A 167 11.41 3.07 -7.50
N MET A 168 10.98 3.92 -6.57
CA MET A 168 9.65 3.82 -5.94
C MET A 168 8.53 3.96 -6.97
N ILE A 169 8.66 4.90 -7.91
CA ILE A 169 7.70 5.08 -9.02
C ILE A 169 7.66 3.82 -9.89
N LYS A 170 8.81 3.22 -10.19
CA LYS A 170 8.87 1.97 -10.97
C LYS A 170 8.18 0.82 -10.25
N GLN A 171 8.44 0.63 -8.96
CA GLN A 171 7.81 -0.40 -8.14
C GLN A 171 6.29 -0.23 -8.07
N GLN A 172 5.82 1.00 -7.88
CA GLN A 172 4.40 1.30 -7.87
C GLN A 172 3.74 0.93 -9.20
N LYS A 173 4.32 1.33 -10.33
CA LYS A 173 3.82 0.96 -11.66
C LYS A 173 3.80 -0.55 -11.90
N GLU A 174 4.80 -1.28 -11.43
CA GLU A 174 4.85 -2.74 -11.54
C GLU A 174 3.76 -3.41 -10.68
N GLN A 175 3.53 -2.92 -9.47
CA GLN A 175 2.45 -3.40 -8.59
C GLN A 175 1.07 -3.10 -9.18
N GLU A 176 0.86 -1.90 -9.71
CA GLU A 176 -0.38 -1.52 -10.40
C GLU A 176 -0.64 -2.44 -11.60
N LYS A 177 0.39 -2.68 -12.43
CA LYS A 177 0.29 -3.58 -13.59
C LYS A 177 -0.02 -5.03 -13.16
N LYS A 178 0.61 -5.52 -12.09
CA LYS A 178 0.34 -6.86 -11.54
C LYS A 178 -1.09 -6.97 -10.99
N SER A 179 -1.56 -5.94 -10.29
CA SER A 179 -2.93 -5.87 -9.77
C SER A 179 -3.95 -5.85 -10.91
N GLN A 180 -3.70 -5.06 -11.96
CA GLN A 180 -4.56 -5.02 -13.15
C GLN A 180 -4.58 -6.37 -13.88
N SER A 181 -3.43 -7.04 -14.01
CA SER A 181 -3.36 -8.37 -14.64
C SER A 181 -4.17 -9.40 -13.86
N LEU A 182 -4.04 -9.41 -12.52
CA LEU A 182 -4.80 -10.32 -11.66
C LEU A 182 -6.31 -10.06 -11.71
N LEU A 183 -6.70 -8.78 -11.75
CA LEU A 183 -8.11 -8.40 -11.91
C LEU A 183 -8.66 -8.89 -13.26
N MET A 184 -7.89 -8.70 -14.34
CA MET A 184 -8.29 -9.15 -15.68
C MET A 184 -8.43 -10.68 -15.74
N GLU A 185 -7.52 -11.42 -15.11
CA GLU A 185 -7.60 -12.88 -15.02
C GLU A 185 -8.88 -13.33 -14.29
N LYS A 186 -9.20 -12.71 -13.15
CA LYS A 186 -10.46 -12.95 -12.43
C LYS A 186 -11.68 -12.66 -13.28
N LEU A 187 -11.70 -11.54 -14.02
CA LEU A 187 -12.81 -11.20 -14.91
C LEU A 187 -13.00 -12.23 -16.03
N VAL A 188 -11.91 -12.72 -16.63
CA VAL A 188 -11.95 -13.78 -17.64
C VAL A 188 -12.53 -15.08 -17.06
N GLU A 189 -12.12 -15.45 -15.86
CA GLU A 189 -12.62 -16.65 -15.17
C GLU A 189 -14.11 -16.51 -14.83
N ASN A 190 -14.51 -15.36 -14.27
CA ASN A 190 -15.91 -15.07 -13.96
C ASN A 190 -16.79 -15.10 -15.21
N ARG A 191 -16.33 -14.51 -16.33
CA ARG A 191 -17.05 -14.59 -17.63
C ARG A 191 -17.20 -16.02 -18.14
N LYS A 192 -16.22 -16.91 -17.90
CA LYS A 192 -16.35 -18.34 -18.20
C LYS A 192 -17.41 -19.00 -17.32
N SER A 193 -17.43 -18.68 -16.03
CA SER A 193 -18.44 -19.16 -15.08
C SER A 193 -19.86 -18.72 -15.49
N MET A 194 -20.00 -17.46 -15.94
CA MET A 194 -21.28 -16.92 -16.45
C MET A 194 -21.82 -17.70 -17.66
N LYS A 195 -20.95 -18.21 -18.54
CA LYS A 195 -21.39 -19.04 -19.68
C LYS A 195 -21.96 -20.41 -19.29
N ASN A 196 -21.64 -20.87 -18.10
CA ASN A 196 -22.07 -22.18 -17.56
C ASN A 196 -23.25 -22.02 -16.58
N THR A 197 -24.03 -20.95 -16.67
CA THR A 197 -25.18 -20.72 -15.78
C THR A 197 -26.25 -21.79 -15.99
N VAL A 198 -26.80 -22.26 -14.90
CA VAL A 198 -27.98 -23.15 -14.91
C VAL A 198 -29.17 -22.31 -14.45
N ASN A 199 -30.21 -22.23 -15.32
CA ASN A 199 -31.41 -21.42 -15.06
C ASN A 199 -31.13 -19.93 -14.74
N GLY A 200 -30.12 -19.32 -15.39
CA GLY A 200 -29.78 -17.91 -15.20
C GLY A 200 -29.10 -17.56 -13.88
N LYS A 201 -28.75 -18.58 -13.04
CA LYS A 201 -28.09 -18.38 -11.73
C LYS A 201 -26.66 -18.87 -11.75
N VAL A 202 -25.76 -18.12 -11.11
CA VAL A 202 -24.36 -18.46 -10.93
C VAL A 202 -23.84 -17.96 -9.57
N THR A 203 -22.95 -18.73 -8.97
CA THR A 203 -22.15 -18.26 -7.82
C THR A 203 -20.71 -18.17 -8.25
N LEU A 204 -20.11 -16.98 -8.12
CA LEU A 204 -18.71 -16.74 -8.43
C LEU A 204 -17.80 -17.24 -7.30
N LYS A 205 -16.52 -17.38 -7.58
CA LYS A 205 -15.52 -17.80 -6.56
C LYS A 205 -15.39 -16.84 -5.37
N SER A 206 -15.73 -15.57 -5.58
CA SER A 206 -15.80 -14.55 -4.53
C SER A 206 -16.94 -14.77 -3.53
N GLY A 207 -17.91 -15.65 -3.86
CA GLY A 207 -19.14 -15.83 -3.11
C GLY A 207 -20.31 -14.94 -3.62
N LEU A 208 -20.05 -14.03 -4.56
CA LEU A 208 -21.11 -13.25 -5.19
C LEU A 208 -22.06 -14.18 -5.94
N GLN A 209 -23.37 -14.08 -5.65
CA GLN A 209 -24.39 -14.82 -6.39
C GLN A 209 -25.13 -13.86 -7.34
N ILE A 210 -25.34 -14.33 -8.54
CA ILE A 210 -25.95 -13.56 -9.63
C ILE A 210 -27.13 -14.36 -10.20
N GLU A 211 -28.27 -13.70 -10.36
CA GLU A 211 -29.40 -14.20 -11.14
C GLU A 211 -29.67 -13.21 -12.25
N ILE A 212 -29.56 -13.65 -13.50
CA ILE A 212 -29.79 -12.84 -14.68
C ILE A 212 -31.31 -12.79 -14.95
N LEU A 213 -31.89 -11.61 -14.78
CA LEU A 213 -33.33 -11.37 -15.09
C LEU A 213 -33.51 -11.01 -16.56
N SER A 214 -32.63 -10.17 -17.09
CA SER A 214 -32.54 -9.88 -18.53
C SER A 214 -31.09 -9.65 -18.93
N GLU A 215 -30.72 -10.11 -20.11
CA GLU A 215 -29.40 -9.85 -20.69
C GLU A 215 -29.42 -8.51 -21.45
N GLY A 216 -28.32 -7.75 -21.33
CA GLY A 216 -28.06 -6.60 -22.18
C GLY A 216 -27.37 -7.01 -23.47
N ASN A 217 -27.29 -6.09 -24.39
CA ASN A 217 -26.59 -6.28 -25.65
C ASN A 217 -25.53 -5.24 -25.94
N GLY A 218 -25.28 -4.34 -24.94
CA GLY A 218 -24.24 -3.33 -25.01
C GLY A 218 -22.86 -3.85 -24.57
N VAL A 219 -21.93 -2.93 -24.47
CA VAL A 219 -20.60 -3.21 -23.93
C VAL A 219 -20.63 -3.34 -22.41
N SER A 220 -19.66 -4.05 -21.85
CA SER A 220 -19.45 -4.10 -20.39
C SER A 220 -18.53 -2.98 -19.97
N PRO A 221 -18.79 -2.33 -18.83
CA PRO A 221 -17.92 -1.28 -18.32
C PRO A 221 -16.62 -1.84 -17.74
N THR A 222 -15.64 -0.96 -17.58
CA THR A 222 -14.35 -1.20 -16.94
C THR A 222 -14.30 -0.53 -15.55
N LEU A 223 -13.27 -0.83 -14.77
CA LEU A 223 -13.09 -0.25 -13.44
C LEU A 223 -12.99 1.30 -13.45
N GLN A 224 -12.53 1.88 -14.55
CA GLN A 224 -12.33 3.32 -14.73
C GLN A 224 -13.59 4.07 -15.13
N ASP A 225 -14.64 3.34 -15.53
CA ASP A 225 -15.86 3.94 -16.03
C ASP A 225 -16.79 4.39 -14.88
N GLN A 226 -17.65 5.35 -15.21
CA GLN A 226 -18.83 5.66 -14.44
C GLN A 226 -20.06 5.04 -15.13
N VAL A 227 -20.99 4.55 -14.34
CA VAL A 227 -22.21 3.91 -14.84
C VAL A 227 -23.45 4.58 -14.30
N THR A 228 -24.49 4.61 -15.12
CA THR A 228 -25.84 5.01 -14.72
C THR A 228 -26.66 3.76 -14.51
N VAL A 229 -27.23 3.60 -13.31
CA VAL A 229 -28.00 2.41 -12.93
C VAL A 229 -29.32 2.78 -12.25
N HIS A 230 -30.33 1.91 -12.42
CA HIS A 230 -31.40 1.77 -11.43
C HIS A 230 -31.10 0.59 -10.51
N TYR A 231 -31.47 0.73 -9.23
CA TYR A 231 -31.29 -0.34 -8.25
C TYR A 231 -32.29 -0.27 -7.11
N THR A 232 -32.49 -1.41 -6.46
CA THR A 232 -33.16 -1.53 -5.18
C THR A 232 -32.37 -2.46 -4.28
N GLY A 233 -31.91 -1.96 -3.14
CA GLY A 233 -31.14 -2.70 -2.13
C GLY A 233 -32.03 -3.11 -0.96
N LYS A 234 -31.93 -4.40 -0.55
CA LYS A 234 -32.75 -5.02 0.49
C LYS A 234 -31.89 -5.83 1.46
N LEU A 235 -32.32 -5.90 2.70
CA LEU A 235 -31.83 -6.85 3.70
C LEU A 235 -32.48 -8.24 3.50
N VAL A 236 -31.98 -9.24 4.24
CA VAL A 236 -32.49 -10.62 4.19
C VAL A 236 -33.97 -10.74 4.58
N ASP A 237 -34.48 -9.84 5.41
CA ASP A 237 -35.88 -9.78 5.82
C ASP A 237 -36.79 -9.06 4.80
N GLY A 238 -36.19 -8.58 3.69
CA GLY A 238 -36.89 -7.84 2.64
C GLY A 238 -37.00 -6.32 2.87
N THR A 239 -36.46 -5.81 3.99
CA THR A 239 -36.42 -4.37 4.27
C THR A 239 -35.59 -3.64 3.21
N ILE A 240 -36.18 -2.68 2.52
CA ILE A 240 -35.48 -1.83 1.56
C ILE A 240 -34.69 -0.78 2.35
N PHE A 241 -33.39 -0.75 2.16
CA PHE A 241 -32.54 0.28 2.78
C PHE A 241 -32.16 1.40 1.81
N ASP A 242 -32.20 1.15 0.50
CA ASP A 242 -31.97 2.17 -0.51
C ASP A 242 -32.57 1.74 -1.86
N SER A 243 -33.18 2.70 -2.61
CA SER A 243 -33.80 2.43 -3.91
C SER A 243 -33.82 3.68 -4.78
N SER A 244 -33.14 3.63 -5.91
CA SER A 244 -33.22 4.67 -6.95
C SER A 244 -34.56 4.62 -7.70
N VAL A 245 -35.20 3.46 -7.73
CA VAL A 245 -36.52 3.27 -8.35
C VAL A 245 -37.57 4.03 -7.55
N ASP A 246 -37.54 3.94 -6.22
CA ASP A 246 -38.48 4.65 -5.34
C ASP A 246 -38.27 6.17 -5.37
N ARG A 247 -37.03 6.63 -5.66
CA ARG A 247 -36.72 8.05 -5.88
C ARG A 247 -37.16 8.54 -7.27
N GLY A 248 -37.41 7.63 -8.19
CA GLY A 248 -37.89 7.96 -9.57
C GLY A 248 -36.77 8.41 -10.51
N GLU A 249 -35.49 8.33 -10.13
CA GLU A 249 -34.34 8.75 -10.95
C GLU A 249 -33.15 7.79 -10.82
N PRO A 250 -32.45 7.48 -11.93
CA PRO A 250 -31.25 6.66 -11.89
C PRO A 250 -30.08 7.40 -11.25
N VAL A 251 -29.11 6.63 -10.77
CA VAL A 251 -27.93 7.19 -10.09
C VAL A 251 -26.68 6.88 -10.90
N VAL A 252 -25.73 7.82 -10.87
CA VAL A 252 -24.41 7.67 -11.49
C VAL A 252 -23.38 7.29 -10.41
N PHE A 253 -22.65 6.21 -10.63
CA PHE A 253 -21.57 5.75 -9.75
C PHE A 253 -20.29 5.52 -10.52
N PRO A 254 -19.10 5.90 -9.98
CA PRO A 254 -17.84 5.36 -10.44
C PRO A 254 -17.74 3.90 -9.97
N ILE A 255 -17.37 2.99 -10.87
CA ILE A 255 -17.27 1.55 -10.55
C ILE A 255 -16.23 1.28 -9.46
N SER A 256 -15.16 2.07 -9.40
CA SER A 256 -14.15 1.98 -8.34
C SER A 256 -14.60 2.52 -6.97
N GLY A 257 -15.75 3.17 -6.89
CA GLY A 257 -16.28 3.82 -5.68
C GLY A 257 -17.43 3.10 -5.00
N VAL A 258 -17.86 1.94 -5.51
CA VAL A 258 -18.95 1.14 -4.92
C VAL A 258 -18.39 -0.07 -4.15
N ILE A 259 -19.26 -0.79 -3.44
CA ILE A 259 -18.88 -2.01 -2.71
C ILE A 259 -18.28 -3.07 -3.65
N PRO A 260 -17.34 -3.93 -3.16
CA PRO A 260 -16.64 -4.91 -4.00
C PRO A 260 -17.56 -5.82 -4.82
N GLY A 261 -18.68 -6.25 -4.26
CA GLY A 261 -19.67 -7.06 -4.99
C GLY A 261 -20.29 -6.34 -6.19
N TRP A 262 -20.55 -5.05 -6.09
CA TRP A 262 -21.00 -4.23 -7.21
C TRP A 262 -19.90 -4.02 -8.24
N THR A 263 -18.67 -3.72 -7.78
CA THR A 263 -17.51 -3.59 -8.67
C THR A 263 -17.32 -4.84 -9.51
N GLU A 264 -17.47 -6.02 -8.91
CA GLU A 264 -17.36 -7.31 -9.62
C GLU A 264 -18.53 -7.53 -10.58
N ALA A 265 -19.78 -7.31 -10.13
CA ALA A 265 -20.97 -7.54 -10.94
C ALA A 265 -21.04 -6.61 -12.16
N LEU A 266 -20.86 -5.30 -11.96
CA LEU A 266 -20.98 -4.29 -13.02
C LEU A 266 -20.01 -4.52 -14.18
N GLN A 267 -18.79 -4.98 -13.91
CA GLN A 267 -17.82 -5.31 -14.98
C GLN A 267 -18.20 -6.57 -15.78
N LEU A 268 -19.11 -7.38 -15.27
CA LEU A 268 -19.67 -8.56 -15.97
C LEU A 268 -20.95 -8.24 -16.71
N MET A 269 -21.72 -7.25 -16.23
CA MET A 269 -22.97 -6.80 -16.86
C MET A 269 -22.70 -6.12 -18.21
N GLN A 270 -23.64 -6.24 -19.11
CA GLN A 270 -23.69 -5.44 -20.35
C GLN A 270 -24.73 -4.33 -20.19
N VAL A 271 -24.54 -3.21 -20.86
CA VAL A 271 -25.56 -2.16 -20.90
C VAL A 271 -26.88 -2.75 -21.37
N GLY A 272 -27.98 -2.47 -20.64
CA GLY A 272 -29.30 -3.05 -20.80
C GLY A 272 -29.55 -4.31 -19.96
N SER A 273 -28.56 -4.81 -19.23
CA SER A 273 -28.76 -5.96 -18.31
C SER A 273 -29.53 -5.56 -17.08
N LYS A 274 -30.31 -6.50 -16.55
CA LYS A 274 -30.95 -6.42 -15.25
C LYS A 274 -30.71 -7.72 -14.47
N TRP A 275 -30.09 -7.60 -13.28
CA TRP A 275 -29.66 -8.73 -12.48
C TRP A 275 -30.11 -8.61 -11.04
N ASN A 276 -30.37 -9.76 -10.40
CA ASN A 276 -30.40 -9.87 -8.95
C ASN A 276 -29.01 -10.29 -8.45
N LEU A 277 -28.53 -9.61 -7.41
CA LEU A 277 -27.27 -9.88 -6.77
C LEU A 277 -27.50 -10.26 -5.32
N VAL A 278 -26.86 -11.34 -4.83
CA VAL A 278 -26.74 -11.64 -3.42
C VAL A 278 -25.28 -11.45 -3.02
N ILE A 279 -25.03 -10.44 -2.23
CA ILE A 279 -23.69 -9.96 -1.90
C ILE A 279 -23.39 -10.31 -0.45
N PRO A 280 -22.46 -11.26 -0.19
CA PRO A 280 -22.01 -11.56 1.19
C PRO A 280 -21.36 -10.31 1.81
N SER A 281 -21.36 -10.25 3.14
CA SER A 281 -20.86 -9.10 3.89
C SER A 281 -19.43 -8.71 3.55
N ASP A 282 -18.54 -9.67 3.28
CA ASP A 282 -17.14 -9.44 2.92
C ASP A 282 -16.97 -8.69 1.59
N LEU A 283 -17.99 -8.76 0.73
CA LEU A 283 -18.06 -8.01 -0.52
C LEU A 283 -18.98 -6.77 -0.41
N ALA A 284 -19.42 -6.43 0.79
CA ALA A 284 -20.29 -5.31 1.12
C ALA A 284 -19.67 -4.43 2.22
N TYR A 285 -20.27 -4.38 3.40
CA TYR A 285 -19.87 -3.47 4.48
C TYR A 285 -19.23 -4.18 5.69
N GLY A 286 -18.99 -5.50 5.57
CA GLY A 286 -18.23 -6.30 6.54
C GLY A 286 -18.78 -6.26 7.97
N GLU A 287 -17.85 -6.37 8.92
CA GLU A 287 -18.16 -6.38 10.36
C GLU A 287 -18.70 -5.03 10.87
N GLY A 288 -18.42 -3.94 10.20
CA GLY A 288 -18.87 -2.60 10.62
C GLY A 288 -20.33 -2.32 10.29
N GLY A 289 -20.85 -2.85 9.19
CA GLY A 289 -22.16 -2.47 8.65
C GLY A 289 -22.28 -0.99 8.33
N ILE A 290 -23.51 -0.48 8.16
CA ILE A 290 -23.86 0.95 8.11
C ILE A 290 -25.10 1.17 8.99
N PRO A 291 -24.95 1.41 10.29
CA PRO A 291 -26.08 1.56 11.21
C PRO A 291 -27.07 2.68 10.81
N GLN A 292 -26.57 3.77 10.22
CA GLN A 292 -27.39 4.90 9.76
C GLN A 292 -28.34 4.51 8.60
N ALA A 293 -27.96 3.50 7.81
CA ALA A 293 -28.80 2.93 6.75
C ALA A 293 -29.58 1.67 7.20
N GLY A 294 -29.52 1.33 8.49
CA GLY A 294 -30.15 0.11 9.02
C GLY A 294 -29.42 -1.19 8.66
N ILE A 295 -28.19 -1.11 8.10
CA ILE A 295 -27.40 -2.29 7.72
C ILE A 295 -26.55 -2.70 8.92
N GLY A 296 -26.89 -3.86 9.52
CA GLY A 296 -26.17 -4.40 10.66
C GLY A 296 -24.78 -4.99 10.28
N PRO A 297 -23.97 -5.35 11.31
CA PRO A 297 -22.74 -6.09 11.10
C PRO A 297 -22.95 -7.40 10.35
N ASN A 298 -22.01 -7.75 9.46
CA ASN A 298 -22.00 -9.00 8.71
C ASN A 298 -23.27 -9.27 7.88
N SER A 299 -23.98 -8.21 7.46
CA SER A 299 -25.22 -8.33 6.69
C SER A 299 -24.94 -8.74 5.25
N THR A 300 -25.61 -9.81 4.79
CA THR A 300 -25.76 -10.12 3.37
C THR A 300 -26.75 -9.17 2.74
N LEU A 301 -26.41 -8.59 1.60
CA LEU A 301 -27.25 -7.63 0.88
C LEU A 301 -27.83 -8.23 -0.39
N TYR A 302 -29.06 -7.87 -0.69
CA TYR A 302 -29.79 -8.27 -1.89
C TYR A 302 -30.04 -7.03 -2.75
N PHE A 303 -29.63 -7.07 -4.00
CA PHE A 303 -29.85 -5.96 -4.93
C PHE A 303 -30.52 -6.46 -6.21
N GLU A 304 -31.48 -5.72 -6.69
CA GLU A 304 -31.87 -5.72 -8.09
C GLU A 304 -31.18 -4.53 -8.74
N VAL A 305 -30.39 -4.76 -9.80
CA VAL A 305 -29.59 -3.73 -10.48
C VAL A 305 -29.88 -3.79 -11.98
N GLU A 306 -30.14 -2.62 -12.58
CA GLU A 306 -30.27 -2.44 -14.01
C GLU A 306 -29.21 -1.47 -14.51
N LEU A 307 -28.34 -1.92 -15.43
CA LEU A 307 -27.27 -1.11 -16.01
C LEU A 307 -27.80 -0.38 -17.25
N LEU A 308 -28.00 0.91 -17.13
CA LEU A 308 -28.62 1.73 -18.17
C LEU A 308 -27.59 2.29 -19.16
N LYS A 309 -26.43 2.74 -18.68
CA LYS A 309 -25.44 3.46 -19.49
C LYS A 309 -24.07 3.44 -18.87
N ILE A 310 -23.03 3.49 -19.71
CA ILE A 310 -21.65 3.84 -19.38
C ILE A 310 -21.43 5.31 -19.78
N ASN A 311 -20.87 6.13 -18.86
CA ASN A 311 -20.67 7.56 -19.05
C ASN A 311 -19.21 7.88 -19.40
#